data_f77030b4ab3dc96ea70d566564818097
#
_entry.id   f77030b4ab3dc96ea70d566564818097
#
_cell.length_a   1.000
_cell.length_b   1.000
_cell.length_c   1.000
_cell.angle_alpha   90.00
_cell.angle_beta   90.00
_cell.angle_gamma   90.00
#
_symmetry.space_group_name_H-M   'P 1'
#
loop_
_entity.id
_entity.type
_entity.pdbx_description
1 polymer ?
#
loop_
_entity_poly.entity_id
_entity_poly.type
_entity_poly.pdbx_seq_one_letter_code
_entity_poly.pdbx_strand_id
1 'polypeptide(L)'
;AATIDRAVDIYAEMLARDDVTNLFGLAGAMVPTGMRAIVADLIRDGHIDALVTTGANLTHDAIEAIGGKHHHGRADPHDPHPAGDDGGGGGSGTAREHDETLRDEGVDRIYNVYLPQEHFALFESHLRDNVFPTVERRVSIQEFTSALGRANAAQNEERDVDEDSGIAAAAYENDVPIYCPAI
;
A
#
# COMPACT_ATOMS: atom_id res chain seq x y z
N ALA A 1 3.85 -23.86 -12.68
CA ALA A 1 4.13 -24.68 -11.48
C ALA A 1 5.63 -24.73 -11.23
N ALA A 2 6.43 -25.42 -12.05
CA ALA A 2 7.87 -25.63 -11.80
C ALA A 2 8.71 -24.34 -11.58
N THR A 3 8.37 -23.21 -12.20
CA THR A 3 9.07 -21.93 -12.02
C THR A 3 8.75 -21.30 -10.67
N ILE A 4 7.50 -21.40 -10.24
CA ILE A 4 7.07 -20.89 -8.94
C ILE A 4 7.68 -21.75 -7.82
N ASP A 5 7.61 -23.08 -7.95
CA ASP A 5 8.18 -24.00 -6.98
C ASP A 5 9.68 -23.72 -6.76
N ARG A 6 10.42 -23.53 -7.86
CA ARG A 6 11.83 -23.16 -7.79
C ARG A 6 12.08 -21.80 -7.14
N ALA A 7 11.21 -20.81 -7.38
CA ALA A 7 11.33 -19.50 -6.74
C ALA A 7 11.10 -19.59 -5.23
N VAL A 8 10.12 -20.39 -4.80
CA VAL A 8 9.86 -20.67 -3.39
C VAL A 8 11.07 -21.33 -2.73
N ASP A 9 11.65 -22.37 -3.35
CA ASP A 9 12.83 -23.05 -2.84
C ASP A 9 14.03 -22.10 -2.66
N ILE A 10 14.27 -21.23 -3.67
CA ILE A 10 15.37 -20.24 -3.63
C ILE A 10 15.12 -19.25 -2.49
N TYR A 11 13.89 -18.71 -2.36
CA TYR A 11 13.59 -17.74 -1.30
C TYR A 11 13.68 -18.37 0.08
N ALA A 12 13.20 -19.61 0.26
CA ALA A 12 13.34 -20.35 1.51
C ALA A 12 14.82 -20.58 1.87
N GLU A 13 15.68 -20.89 0.90
CA GLU A 13 17.12 -21.00 1.12
C GLU A 13 17.75 -19.66 1.52
N MET A 14 17.33 -18.54 0.87
CA MET A 14 17.80 -17.21 1.25
C MET A 14 17.45 -16.87 2.69
N LEU A 15 16.23 -17.14 3.12
CA LEU A 15 15.77 -16.89 4.49
C LEU A 15 16.46 -17.77 5.55
N ALA A 16 16.93 -18.95 5.17
CA ALA A 16 17.63 -19.88 6.06
C ALA A 16 19.12 -19.54 6.28
N ARG A 17 19.64 -18.50 5.63
CA ARG A 17 21.07 -18.15 5.63
C ARG A 17 21.32 -16.81 6.30
N ASP A 18 22.22 -16.79 7.27
CA ASP A 18 22.63 -15.56 7.99
C ASP A 18 23.54 -14.63 7.16
N ASP A 19 24.09 -15.10 6.04
CA ASP A 19 25.01 -14.35 5.17
C ASP A 19 24.35 -13.78 3.91
N VAL A 20 23.03 -13.74 3.86
CA VAL A 20 22.23 -13.21 2.75
C VAL A 20 21.49 -11.95 3.17
N THR A 21 21.50 -10.94 2.31
CA THR A 21 20.68 -9.73 2.46
C THR A 21 19.49 -9.81 1.50
N ASN A 22 18.29 -9.77 2.03
CA ASN A 22 17.04 -9.89 1.27
C ASN A 22 16.52 -8.50 0.87
N LEU A 23 16.78 -8.10 -0.38
CA LEU A 23 16.21 -6.89 -0.98
C LEU A 23 14.87 -7.23 -1.63
N PHE A 24 13.79 -6.63 -1.14
CA PHE A 24 12.45 -6.87 -1.65
C PHE A 24 11.97 -5.74 -2.55
N GLY A 25 11.64 -6.04 -3.80
CA GLY A 25 11.09 -5.10 -4.78
C GLY A 25 9.57 -5.19 -4.82
N LEU A 26 8.86 -4.08 -4.54
CA LEU A 26 7.40 -4.00 -4.57
C LEU A 26 6.97 -2.90 -5.54
N ALA A 27 6.40 -3.29 -6.68
CA ALA A 27 5.92 -2.35 -7.71
C ALA A 27 4.49 -2.69 -8.15
N GLY A 28 3.87 -1.78 -8.91
CA GLY A 28 2.48 -1.92 -9.33
C GLY A 28 1.50 -1.58 -8.21
N ALA A 29 0.23 -1.92 -8.40
CA ALA A 29 -0.86 -1.63 -7.47
C ALA A 29 -0.99 -2.70 -6.37
N MET A 30 0.11 -3.11 -5.75
CA MET A 30 0.12 -4.25 -4.83
C MET A 30 -0.58 -3.94 -3.51
N VAL A 31 -0.43 -2.72 -2.99
CA VAL A 31 -1.13 -2.31 -1.76
C VAL A 31 -2.65 -2.24 -1.98
N PRO A 32 -3.17 -1.52 -2.99
CA PRO A 32 -4.60 -1.50 -3.27
C PRO A 32 -5.21 -2.89 -3.50
N THR A 33 -4.45 -3.84 -4.02
CA THR A 33 -4.92 -5.21 -4.30
C THR A 33 -4.80 -6.17 -3.11
N GLY A 34 -4.48 -5.67 -1.90
CA GLY A 34 -4.55 -6.43 -0.66
C GLY A 34 -3.23 -7.06 -0.19
N MET A 35 -2.09 -6.72 -0.78
CA MET A 35 -0.79 -7.25 -0.37
C MET A 35 -0.19 -6.52 0.85
N ARG A 36 -0.83 -5.47 1.35
CA ARG A 36 -0.34 -4.59 2.42
C ARG A 36 0.07 -5.36 3.67
N ALA A 37 -0.85 -6.13 4.25
CA ALA A 37 -0.59 -6.90 5.47
C ALA A 37 0.50 -7.95 5.26
N ILE A 38 0.50 -8.65 4.12
CA ILE A 38 1.50 -9.68 3.81
C ILE A 38 2.92 -9.09 3.79
N VAL A 39 3.10 -7.91 3.16
CA VAL A 39 4.42 -7.27 3.12
C VAL A 39 4.82 -6.74 4.49
N ALA A 40 3.88 -6.18 5.26
CA ALA A 40 4.14 -5.73 6.62
C ALA A 40 4.57 -6.91 7.54
N ASP A 41 3.91 -8.06 7.41
CA ASP A 41 4.27 -9.26 8.17
C ASP A 41 5.64 -9.80 7.78
N LEU A 42 5.98 -9.83 6.49
CA LEU A 42 7.33 -10.22 6.04
C LEU A 42 8.43 -9.32 6.63
N ILE A 43 8.13 -8.02 6.81
CA ILE A 43 9.05 -7.08 7.48
C ILE A 43 9.18 -7.42 8.97
N ARG A 44 8.06 -7.61 9.67
CA ARG A 44 8.04 -7.93 11.11
C ARG A 44 8.73 -9.25 11.42
N ASP A 45 8.57 -10.23 10.54
CA ASP A 45 9.18 -11.54 10.67
C ASP A 45 10.67 -11.55 10.29
N GLY A 46 11.25 -10.40 9.91
CA GLY A 46 12.67 -10.29 9.54
C GLY A 46 13.01 -10.95 8.20
N HIS A 47 12.04 -11.08 7.31
CA HIS A 47 12.23 -11.69 5.99
C HIS A 47 12.64 -10.68 4.91
N ILE A 48 12.62 -9.39 5.24
CA ILE A 48 13.00 -8.27 4.34
C ILE A 48 14.03 -7.41 5.08
N ASP A 49 15.23 -7.29 4.52
CA ASP A 49 16.27 -6.40 5.06
C ASP A 49 16.22 -4.99 4.47
N ALA A 50 15.68 -4.85 3.26
CA ALA A 50 15.43 -3.56 2.63
C ALA A 50 14.30 -3.66 1.60
N LEU A 51 13.42 -2.66 1.56
CA LEU A 51 12.31 -2.56 0.63
C LEU A 51 12.60 -1.51 -0.44
N VAL A 52 12.43 -1.85 -1.70
CA VAL A 52 12.43 -0.90 -2.84
C VAL A 52 11.01 -0.85 -3.40
N THR A 53 10.37 0.30 -3.36
CA THR A 53 8.96 0.43 -3.76
C THR A 53 8.68 1.72 -4.54
N THR A 54 7.42 1.95 -4.86
CA THR A 54 6.94 3.14 -5.57
C THR A 54 6.16 4.07 -4.64
N GLY A 55 6.13 5.37 -4.98
CA GLY A 55 5.34 6.36 -4.26
C GLY A 55 3.86 5.97 -4.17
N ALA A 56 3.30 5.34 -5.22
CA ALA A 56 1.93 4.87 -5.22
C ALA A 56 1.66 3.86 -4.08
N ASN A 57 2.53 2.86 -3.89
CA ASN A 57 2.37 1.91 -2.80
C ASN A 57 2.44 2.58 -1.42
N LEU A 58 3.37 3.52 -1.22
CA LEU A 58 3.49 4.27 0.04
C LEU A 58 2.30 5.19 0.30
N THR A 59 1.75 5.82 -0.75
CA THR A 59 0.54 6.65 -0.64
C THR A 59 -0.65 5.81 -0.21
N HIS A 60 -0.89 4.69 -0.86
CA HIS A 60 -2.01 3.80 -0.53
C HIS A 60 -1.83 3.15 0.85
N ASP A 61 -0.62 2.80 1.24
CA ASP A 61 -0.29 2.31 2.58
C ASP A 61 -0.62 3.36 3.65
N ALA A 62 -0.19 4.61 3.45
CA ALA A 62 -0.47 5.70 4.38
C ALA A 62 -1.96 6.04 4.45
N ILE A 63 -2.69 6.03 3.33
CA ILE A 63 -4.15 6.23 3.31
C ILE A 63 -4.84 5.22 4.23
N GLU A 64 -4.48 3.95 4.17
CA GLU A 64 -5.06 2.94 5.08
C GLU A 64 -4.60 3.13 6.52
N ALA A 65 -3.36 3.50 6.76
CA ALA A 65 -2.84 3.80 8.10
C ALA A 65 -3.62 4.92 8.82
N ILE A 66 -4.11 5.92 8.08
CA ILE A 66 -4.90 7.03 8.63
C ILE A 66 -6.42 6.78 8.58
N GLY A 67 -6.85 5.57 8.24
CA GLY A 67 -8.26 5.15 8.30
C GLY A 67 -9.02 5.19 7.00
N GLY A 68 -8.38 5.57 5.89
CA GLY A 68 -8.95 5.37 4.56
C GLY A 68 -9.08 3.89 4.22
N LYS A 69 -9.92 3.58 3.25
CA LYS A 69 -10.17 2.19 2.83
C LYS A 69 -10.28 2.07 1.33
N HIS A 70 -9.70 0.99 0.82
CA HIS A 70 -9.94 0.53 -0.53
C HIS A 70 -11.18 -0.37 -0.55
N HIS A 71 -11.99 -0.22 -1.58
CA HIS A 71 -13.23 -0.98 -1.75
C HIS A 71 -13.16 -1.84 -2.99
N HIS A 72 -13.73 -3.03 -2.94
CA HIS A 72 -13.89 -3.84 -4.14
C HIS A 72 -14.83 -3.17 -5.12
N GLY A 73 -14.39 -3.07 -6.37
CA GLY A 73 -15.12 -2.51 -7.48
C GLY A 73 -15.12 -3.45 -8.68
N ARG A 74 -15.47 -2.92 -9.85
CA ARG A 74 -15.48 -3.64 -11.12
C ARG A 74 -14.29 -3.22 -11.97
N ALA A 75 -13.55 -4.19 -12.51
CA ALA A 75 -12.53 -3.94 -13.52
C ALA A 75 -13.15 -3.71 -14.91
N ASP A 76 -14.22 -4.46 -15.23
CA ASP A 76 -14.98 -4.37 -16.47
C ASP A 76 -16.47 -4.22 -16.16
N PRO A 77 -17.10 -3.10 -16.49
CA PRO A 77 -18.53 -2.89 -16.29
C PRO A 77 -19.41 -3.79 -17.14
N HIS A 78 -18.84 -4.46 -18.15
CA HIS A 78 -19.53 -5.44 -19.01
C HIS A 78 -19.32 -6.89 -18.58
N ASP A 79 -18.54 -7.16 -17.51
CA ASP A 79 -18.37 -8.52 -17.00
C ASP A 79 -19.71 -9.02 -16.46
N PRO A 80 -20.30 -10.09 -17.05
CA PRO A 80 -21.54 -10.68 -16.59
C PRO A 80 -21.41 -11.42 -15.25
N HIS A 81 -20.18 -11.62 -14.73
CA HIS A 81 -19.88 -12.24 -13.45
C HIS A 81 -19.27 -11.24 -12.47
N PRO A 82 -20.05 -10.35 -11.85
CA PRO A 82 -19.52 -9.45 -10.85
C PRO A 82 -19.00 -10.28 -9.66
N ALA A 83 -17.75 -10.04 -9.29
CA ALA A 83 -17.20 -10.53 -8.05
C ALA A 83 -17.96 -9.86 -6.89
N GLY A 84 -18.92 -10.56 -6.32
CA GLY A 84 -19.78 -10.09 -5.22
C GLY A 84 -21.12 -9.54 -5.71
N ASP A 85 -22.19 -10.29 -5.38
CA ASP A 85 -23.59 -9.90 -5.59
C ASP A 85 -24.02 -8.91 -4.50
N ASP A 86 -23.52 -7.69 -4.56
CA ASP A 86 -23.92 -6.62 -3.64
C ASP A 86 -24.97 -5.67 -4.24
N GLY A 87 -25.80 -6.16 -5.17
CA GLY A 87 -27.06 -5.51 -5.55
C GLY A 87 -26.98 -4.18 -6.28
N GLY A 88 -25.83 -3.77 -6.76
CA GLY A 88 -25.62 -2.51 -7.49
C GLY A 88 -25.85 -2.68 -8.99
N GLY A 89 -26.91 -2.09 -9.48
CA GLY A 89 -27.51 -2.14 -10.81
C GLY A 89 -26.55 -2.31 -11.99
N GLY A 90 -26.88 -3.27 -12.85
CA GLY A 90 -26.23 -3.49 -14.13
C GLY A 90 -26.46 -2.31 -15.08
N GLY A 91 -25.51 -1.37 -15.12
CA GLY A 91 -25.47 -0.32 -16.13
C GLY A 91 -25.01 -0.90 -17.47
N SER A 92 -25.74 -0.64 -18.55
CA SER A 92 -25.39 -1.02 -19.92
C SER A 92 -24.38 -0.08 -20.57
N GLY A 93 -23.59 0.66 -19.78
CA GLY A 93 -22.64 1.65 -20.24
C GLY A 93 -21.29 1.06 -20.65
N THR A 94 -20.51 1.82 -21.41
CA THR A 94 -19.11 1.47 -21.74
C THR A 94 -18.21 1.67 -20.54
N ALA A 95 -16.99 1.03 -20.54
CA ALA A 95 -15.99 1.24 -19.50
C ALA A 95 -15.67 2.71 -19.26
N ARG A 96 -15.68 3.52 -20.33
CA ARG A 96 -15.48 4.96 -20.26
C ARG A 96 -16.60 5.67 -19.51
N GLU A 97 -17.87 5.36 -19.83
CA GLU A 97 -19.03 5.95 -19.16
C GLU A 97 -19.05 5.59 -17.66
N HIS A 98 -18.60 4.40 -17.32
CA HIS A 98 -18.42 3.99 -15.92
C HIS A 98 -17.35 4.82 -15.22
N ASP A 99 -16.19 5.01 -15.85
CA ASP A 99 -15.11 5.84 -15.29
C ASP A 99 -15.51 7.32 -15.18
N GLU A 100 -16.31 7.83 -16.13
CA GLU A 100 -16.87 9.18 -16.06
C GLU A 100 -17.83 9.31 -14.87
N THR A 101 -18.67 8.31 -14.63
CA THR A 101 -19.59 8.27 -13.47
C THR A 101 -18.83 8.25 -12.16
N LEU A 102 -17.86 7.35 -12.01
CA LEU A 102 -17.02 7.27 -10.79
C LEU A 102 -16.30 8.59 -10.50
N ARG A 103 -15.74 9.22 -11.53
CA ARG A 103 -15.10 10.54 -11.39
C ARG A 103 -16.08 11.61 -10.91
N ASP A 104 -17.29 11.65 -11.47
CA ASP A 104 -18.32 12.61 -11.08
C ASP A 104 -18.84 12.36 -9.65
N GLU A 105 -18.75 11.13 -9.17
CA GLU A 105 -19.03 10.70 -7.79
C GLU A 105 -17.83 10.89 -6.84
N GLY A 106 -16.68 11.35 -7.34
CA GLY A 106 -15.48 11.56 -6.54
C GLY A 106 -14.79 10.25 -6.12
N VAL A 107 -14.82 9.24 -7.00
CA VAL A 107 -14.21 7.93 -6.78
C VAL A 107 -13.14 7.66 -7.83
N ASP A 108 -11.94 7.32 -7.39
CA ASP A 108 -10.86 6.84 -8.26
C ASP A 108 -10.89 5.31 -8.36
N ARG A 109 -10.58 4.81 -9.55
CA ARG A 109 -10.54 3.38 -9.84
C ARG A 109 -9.11 2.91 -10.16
N ILE A 110 -8.70 1.85 -9.48
CA ILE A 110 -7.43 1.15 -9.70
C ILE A 110 -7.79 -0.30 -10.06
N TYR A 111 -7.94 -0.61 -11.34
CA TYR A 111 -8.47 -1.89 -11.83
C TYR A 111 -9.88 -2.20 -11.24
N ASN A 112 -9.95 -3.17 -10.33
CA ASN A 112 -11.16 -3.57 -9.61
C ASN A 112 -11.18 -3.08 -8.15
N VAL A 113 -10.45 -2.01 -7.86
CA VAL A 113 -10.43 -1.39 -6.54
C VAL A 113 -10.86 0.07 -6.67
N TYR A 114 -11.69 0.52 -5.75
CA TYR A 114 -12.22 1.89 -5.70
C TYR A 114 -11.67 2.60 -4.47
N LEU A 115 -11.38 3.88 -4.63
CA LEU A 115 -10.89 4.75 -3.56
C LEU A 115 -11.59 6.11 -3.63
N PRO A 116 -12.30 6.55 -2.58
CA PRO A 116 -12.84 7.91 -2.51
C PRO A 116 -11.74 8.96 -2.61
N GLN A 117 -11.92 9.98 -3.47
CA GLN A 117 -10.91 11.03 -3.69
C GLN A 117 -10.61 11.84 -2.43
N GLU A 118 -11.55 11.95 -1.51
CA GLU A 118 -11.34 12.61 -0.21
C GLU A 118 -10.20 11.97 0.60
N HIS A 119 -9.86 10.71 0.39
CA HIS A 119 -8.76 10.04 1.08
C HIS A 119 -7.39 10.60 0.67
N PHE A 120 -7.24 11.14 -0.53
CA PHE A 120 -6.01 11.86 -0.91
C PHE A 120 -5.88 13.18 -0.14
N ALA A 121 -6.98 13.88 0.11
CA ALA A 121 -6.95 15.09 0.93
C ALA A 121 -6.60 14.78 2.40
N LEU A 122 -7.07 13.64 2.92
CA LEU A 122 -6.65 13.15 4.25
C LEU A 122 -5.15 12.84 4.28
N PHE A 123 -4.64 12.17 3.26
CA PHE A 123 -3.21 11.88 3.14
C PHE A 123 -2.36 13.16 3.05
N GLU A 124 -2.76 14.15 2.24
CA GLU A 124 -2.08 15.43 2.18
C GLU A 124 -2.05 16.15 3.53
N SER A 125 -3.16 16.10 4.28
CA SER A 125 -3.24 16.67 5.64
C SER A 125 -2.31 15.92 6.59
N HIS A 126 -2.29 14.60 6.53
CA HIS A 126 -1.38 13.78 7.33
C HIS A 126 0.10 14.12 7.07
N LEU A 127 0.49 14.26 5.80
CA LEU A 127 1.85 14.69 5.45
C LEU A 127 2.18 16.07 6.03
N ARG A 128 1.27 17.04 5.87
CA ARG A 128 1.44 18.42 6.33
C ARG A 128 1.55 18.52 7.83
N ASP A 129 0.72 17.79 8.55
CA ASP A 129 0.56 17.96 9.99
C ASP A 129 1.48 17.04 10.80
N ASN A 130 1.82 15.85 10.28
CA ASN A 130 2.55 14.82 11.03
C ASN A 130 3.93 14.47 10.45
N VAL A 131 4.18 14.67 9.15
CA VAL A 131 5.46 14.30 8.53
C VAL A 131 6.35 15.51 8.31
N PHE A 132 5.87 16.51 7.56
CA PHE A 132 6.69 17.68 7.20
C PHE A 132 7.23 18.46 8.39
N PRO A 133 6.53 18.66 9.51
CA PRO A 133 7.09 19.34 10.68
C PRO A 133 8.30 18.63 11.29
N THR A 134 8.48 17.34 11.01
CA THR A 134 9.63 16.57 11.51
C THR A 134 10.84 16.61 10.59
N VAL A 135 10.68 17.21 9.40
CA VAL A 135 11.73 17.33 8.37
C VAL A 135 12.25 18.77 8.33
N GLU A 136 13.16 19.10 9.24
CA GLU A 136 13.69 20.48 9.40
C GLU A 136 14.79 20.84 8.41
N ARG A 137 15.32 19.87 7.66
CA ARG A 137 16.45 20.03 6.75
C ARG A 137 16.24 19.21 5.48
N ARG A 138 17.16 19.35 4.52
CA ARG A 138 17.23 18.43 3.39
C ARG A 138 17.52 17.00 3.90
N VAL A 139 16.68 16.05 3.56
CA VAL A 139 16.77 14.65 3.95
C VAL A 139 16.90 13.74 2.73
N SER A 140 17.40 12.54 2.94
CA SER A 140 17.37 11.49 1.94
C SER A 140 15.95 10.89 1.80
N ILE A 141 15.71 10.14 0.73
CA ILE A 141 14.46 9.41 0.53
C ILE A 141 14.21 8.44 1.70
N GLN A 142 15.24 7.73 2.13
CA GLN A 142 15.15 6.80 3.26
C GLN A 142 14.74 7.51 4.58
N GLU A 143 15.31 8.66 4.88
CA GLU A 143 14.95 9.45 6.06
C GLU A 143 13.50 9.94 5.96
N PHE A 144 13.04 10.33 4.77
CA PHE A 144 11.65 10.74 4.55
C PHE A 144 10.67 9.57 4.72
N THR A 145 10.96 8.41 4.14
CA THR A 145 10.11 7.22 4.29
C THR A 145 10.08 6.70 5.73
N SER A 146 11.18 6.83 6.47
CA SER A 146 11.22 6.54 7.91
C SER A 146 10.35 7.53 8.72
N ALA A 147 10.39 8.84 8.38
CA ALA A 147 9.52 9.83 9.00
C ALA A 147 8.02 9.55 8.73
N LEU A 148 7.69 9.14 7.50
CA LEU A 148 6.34 8.70 7.15
C LEU A 148 5.92 7.46 7.95
N GLY A 149 6.79 6.45 8.04
CA GLY A 149 6.54 5.23 8.81
C GLY A 149 6.28 5.52 10.29
N ARG A 150 7.08 6.40 10.90
CA ARG A 150 6.87 6.87 12.27
C ARG A 150 5.52 7.57 12.45
N ALA A 151 5.14 8.43 11.51
CA ALA A 151 3.86 9.13 11.57
C ALA A 151 2.68 8.17 11.40
N ASN A 152 2.81 7.16 10.54
CA ASN A 152 1.80 6.11 10.36
C ASN A 152 1.65 5.25 11.64
N ALA A 153 2.76 4.85 12.27
CA ALA A 153 2.74 4.09 13.52
C ALA A 153 2.03 4.86 14.64
N ALA A 154 2.30 6.16 14.78
CA ALA A 154 1.63 7.01 15.76
C ALA A 154 0.10 7.09 15.56
N GLN A 155 -0.39 7.04 14.33
CA GLN A 155 -1.83 7.01 14.03
C GLN A 155 -2.49 5.71 14.51
N ASN A 156 -1.79 4.60 14.48
CA ASN A 156 -2.32 3.34 15.02
C ASN A 156 -2.52 3.42 16.53
N GLU A 157 -1.58 4.01 17.28
CA GLU A 157 -1.71 4.22 18.72
C GLU A 157 -2.89 5.15 19.05
N GLU A 158 -3.05 6.26 18.34
CA GLU A 158 -4.14 7.22 18.53
C GLU A 158 -5.52 6.61 18.26
N ARG A 159 -5.61 5.63 17.35
CA ARG A 159 -6.85 4.98 16.95
C ARG A 159 -7.16 3.71 17.72
N ASP A 160 -6.31 3.31 18.66
CA ASP A 160 -6.42 2.05 19.41
C ASP A 160 -6.62 0.83 18.49
N VAL A 161 -5.81 0.77 17.42
CA VAL A 161 -5.82 -0.30 16.44
C VAL A 161 -4.68 -1.26 16.74
N ASP A 162 -5.00 -2.42 17.25
CA ASP A 162 -4.06 -3.44 17.77
C ASP A 162 -3.24 -4.01 16.63
N GLU A 163 -2.84 -3.75 15.64
CA GLU A 163 -1.97 -4.46 14.66
C GLU A 163 -2.00 -3.97 13.21
N ASP A 164 -2.72 -2.94 12.86
CA ASP A 164 -2.68 -2.45 11.50
C ASP A 164 -1.61 -1.38 11.29
N SER A 165 -0.39 -1.71 11.61
CA SER A 165 0.73 -0.98 11.09
C SER A 165 0.88 -1.35 9.61
N GLY A 166 0.78 -0.43 8.70
CA GLY A 166 1.09 -0.67 7.32
C GLY A 166 2.56 -0.99 7.07
N ILE A 167 2.91 -1.04 5.81
CA ILE A 167 4.27 -1.35 5.37
C ILE A 167 5.28 -0.34 5.91
N ALA A 168 4.98 0.96 5.81
CA ALA A 168 5.88 2.01 6.26
C ALA A 168 6.06 2.01 7.78
N ALA A 169 4.99 1.76 8.56
CA ALA A 169 5.05 1.65 10.00
C ALA A 169 5.88 0.43 10.44
N ALA A 170 5.59 -0.75 9.89
CA ALA A 170 6.35 -1.97 10.16
C ALA A 170 7.85 -1.80 9.85
N ALA A 171 8.17 -1.15 8.74
CA ALA A 171 9.55 -0.87 8.35
C ALA A 171 10.25 0.09 9.35
N TYR A 172 9.56 1.13 9.81
CA TYR A 172 10.09 2.03 10.83
C TYR A 172 10.34 1.32 12.16
N GLU A 173 9.39 0.51 12.63
CA GLU A 173 9.44 -0.21 13.90
C GLU A 173 10.53 -1.30 13.94
N ASN A 174 10.90 -1.84 12.77
CA ASN A 174 11.90 -2.91 12.63
C ASN A 174 13.22 -2.44 11.97
N ASP A 175 13.46 -1.13 11.87
CA ASP A 175 14.67 -0.56 11.28
C ASP A 175 14.94 -1.02 9.83
N VAL A 176 13.91 -1.37 9.06
CA VAL A 176 14.03 -1.77 7.65
C VAL A 176 13.98 -0.53 6.75
N PRO A 177 15.03 -0.24 5.99
CA PRO A 177 15.04 0.92 5.11
C PRO A 177 14.10 0.75 3.91
N ILE A 178 13.34 1.81 3.60
CA ILE A 178 12.54 1.88 2.38
C ILE A 178 13.18 2.84 1.39
N TYR A 179 13.40 2.37 0.18
CA TYR A 179 13.87 3.15 -0.95
C TYR A 179 12.74 3.35 -1.96
N CYS A 180 12.44 4.61 -2.26
CA CYS A 180 11.44 4.99 -3.26
C CYS A 180 12.09 5.93 -4.28
N PRO A 181 12.67 5.41 -5.39
CA PRO A 181 13.50 6.20 -6.30
C PRO A 181 12.77 7.32 -7.02
N ALA A 182 11.44 7.34 -6.99
CA ALA A 182 10.60 8.30 -7.72
C ALA A 182 9.71 9.14 -6.79
N ILE A 183 10.14 9.36 -5.56
CA ILE A 183 9.44 10.22 -4.61
C ILE A 183 9.99 11.65 -4.69
#